data_80eae4c307dba962186074955edfe5d1
#
_entry.id   80eae4c307dba962186074955edfe5d1
#
_cell.length_a   1.000
_cell.length_b   1.000
_cell.length_c   1.000
_cell.angle_alpha   90.00
_cell.angle_beta   90.00
_cell.angle_gamma   90.00
#
_symmetry.space_group_name_H-M   'P 1'
#
loop_
_entity.id
_entity.type
_entity.pdbx_description
1 polymer ?
#
loop_
_entity_poly.entity_id
_entity_poly.type
_entity_poly.pdbx_seq_one_letter_code
_entity_poly.pdbx_strand_id
1 'polypeptide(L)'
;ISSDFGFTPSIPFFQVIDDTKDVQFDLYKYQYRGAALKTNYRQLWDQSAFQASIYTARVETYKAEREAVGAIDALFTSNIGNNWDINARLVRSSQDTFLRRYKFNTETSLKSSATAERILSDHYYFVEGSDWQSLTTANKNTNEPTILPHIFYEKTQKGWRPQQQLRSEISALQL
;
A
#
# COMPACT_ATOMS: atom_id res chain seq x y z
N ILE A 1 -22.47 14.55 10.57
CA ILE A 1 -23.13 13.33 11.14
C ILE A 1 -23.62 12.55 9.93
N SER A 2 -23.11 11.35 9.72
CA SER A 2 -23.55 10.48 8.63
C SER A 2 -24.75 9.68 9.11
N SER A 3 -25.83 9.64 8.31
CA SER A 3 -27.04 8.87 8.63
C SER A 3 -26.76 7.38 8.90
N ASP A 4 -25.72 6.82 8.27
CA ASP A 4 -25.40 5.38 8.35
C ASP A 4 -24.60 4.97 9.59
N PHE A 5 -23.91 5.91 10.25
CA PHE A 5 -23.03 5.62 11.37
C PHE A 5 -23.53 6.19 12.70
N GLY A 6 -24.42 7.19 12.63
CA GLY A 6 -24.81 7.96 13.81
C GLY A 6 -23.63 8.74 14.39
N PHE A 7 -23.65 8.95 15.69
CA PHE A 7 -22.55 9.55 16.45
C PHE A 7 -21.37 8.57 16.50
N THR A 8 -20.16 9.04 16.10
CA THR A 8 -18.95 8.22 15.99
C THR A 8 -17.81 8.87 16.75
N PRO A 9 -17.73 8.72 18.07
CA PRO A 9 -16.56 9.14 18.84
C PRO A 9 -15.36 8.26 18.53
N SER A 10 -14.16 8.86 18.55
CA SER A 10 -12.90 8.13 18.49
C SER A 10 -12.02 8.51 19.68
N ILE A 11 -11.27 7.54 20.16
CA ILE A 11 -10.31 7.71 21.25
C ILE A 11 -8.94 7.34 20.70
N PRO A 12 -8.06 8.32 20.44
CA PRO A 12 -6.69 8.04 20.03
C PRO A 12 -5.84 7.70 21.26
N PHE A 13 -4.97 6.72 21.13
CA PHE A 13 -3.92 6.38 22.08
C PHE A 13 -2.61 6.26 21.33
N PHE A 14 -1.60 7.03 21.75
CA PHE A 14 -0.27 7.06 21.13
C PHE A 14 0.78 6.56 22.12
N GLN A 15 1.66 5.66 21.66
CA GLN A 15 2.73 5.09 22.44
C GLN A 15 4.05 5.17 21.65
N VAL A 16 5.02 5.87 22.20
CA VAL A 16 6.42 5.77 21.76
C VAL A 16 7.01 4.48 22.34
N ILE A 17 7.55 3.62 21.48
CA ILE A 17 8.20 2.36 21.88
C ILE A 17 9.68 2.63 22.15
N ASP A 18 10.34 3.31 21.21
CA ASP A 18 11.70 3.83 21.33
C ASP A 18 11.89 5.02 20.36
N ASP A 19 13.11 5.56 20.26
CA ASP A 19 13.43 6.74 19.44
C ASP A 19 13.15 6.54 17.93
N THR A 20 12.98 5.30 17.49
CA THR A 20 12.80 4.92 16.07
C THR A 20 11.44 4.31 15.78
N LYS A 21 10.63 4.00 16.80
CA LYS A 21 9.35 3.30 16.64
C LYS A 21 8.26 3.89 17.51
N ASP A 22 7.09 3.98 16.91
CA ASP A 22 5.86 4.33 17.61
C ASP A 22 4.66 3.54 17.11
N VAL A 23 3.62 3.54 17.92
CA VAL A 23 2.33 2.95 17.59
C VAL A 23 1.20 3.88 18.06
N GLN A 24 0.19 4.02 17.22
CA GLN A 24 -1.03 4.74 17.54
C GLN A 24 -2.21 3.80 17.36
N PHE A 25 -3.11 3.81 18.34
CA PHE A 25 -4.38 3.09 18.31
C PHE A 25 -5.50 4.12 18.26
N ASP A 26 -6.38 4.02 17.27
CA ASP A 26 -7.59 4.82 17.18
C ASP A 26 -8.80 3.89 17.35
N LEU A 27 -9.46 3.95 18.51
CA LEU A 27 -10.66 3.19 18.77
C LEU A 27 -11.90 4.00 18.36
N TYR A 28 -12.66 3.48 17.41
CA TYR A 28 -13.90 4.05 16.91
C TYR A 28 -15.11 3.32 17.49
N LYS A 29 -16.06 4.05 18.02
CA LYS A 29 -17.36 3.53 18.42
C LYS A 29 -18.42 4.07 17.47
N TYR A 30 -19.02 3.18 16.68
CA TYR A 30 -20.12 3.53 15.80
C TYR A 30 -21.45 3.21 16.47
N GLN A 31 -22.39 4.17 16.50
CA GLN A 31 -23.68 4.00 17.17
C GLN A 31 -24.44 2.78 16.63
N TYR A 32 -24.38 2.54 15.31
CA TYR A 32 -25.17 1.48 14.66
C TYR A 32 -24.32 0.31 14.12
N ARG A 33 -23.00 0.35 14.22
CA ARG A 33 -22.10 -0.64 13.60
C ARG A 33 -21.04 -1.22 14.52
N GLY A 34 -21.19 -1.00 15.82
CA GLY A 34 -20.27 -1.58 16.80
C GLY A 34 -18.99 -0.77 16.97
N ALA A 35 -17.84 -1.43 17.01
CA ALA A 35 -16.54 -0.81 17.20
C ALA A 35 -15.57 -1.24 16.12
N ALA A 36 -14.64 -0.33 15.77
CA ALA A 36 -13.50 -0.62 14.93
C ALA A 36 -12.23 -0.06 15.58
N LEU A 37 -11.12 -0.69 15.28
CA LEU A 37 -9.79 -0.27 15.71
C LEU A 37 -8.93 -0.03 14.47
N LYS A 38 -8.28 1.13 14.44
CA LYS A 38 -7.19 1.40 13.53
C LYS A 38 -5.89 1.44 14.32
N THR A 39 -4.90 0.67 13.89
CA THR A 39 -3.57 0.66 14.48
C THR A 39 -2.60 1.18 13.44
N ASN A 40 -1.87 2.24 13.75
CA ASN A 40 -0.79 2.75 12.91
C ASN A 40 0.53 2.44 13.61
N TYR A 41 1.42 1.75 12.93
CA TYR A 41 2.77 1.46 13.38
C TYR A 41 3.77 2.14 12.46
N ARG A 42 4.82 2.75 13.03
CA ARG A 42 5.93 3.35 12.28
C ARG A 42 7.25 2.90 12.87
N GLN A 43 8.19 2.64 11.99
CA GLN A 43 9.57 2.31 12.36
C GLN A 43 10.54 2.93 11.36
N LEU A 44 11.59 3.53 11.86
CA LEU A 44 12.66 4.14 11.09
C LEU A 44 13.97 3.40 11.36
N TRP A 45 14.79 3.26 10.34
CA TRP A 45 16.19 2.84 10.37
C TRP A 45 17.01 3.88 9.59
N ASP A 46 18.30 3.81 9.63
CA ASP A 46 19.19 4.81 9.00
C ASP A 46 18.86 5.07 7.53
N GLN A 47 18.52 4.03 6.76
CA GLN A 47 18.24 4.12 5.33
C GLN A 47 16.92 3.50 4.95
N SER A 48 16.07 3.20 5.90
CA SER A 48 14.80 2.52 5.65
C SER A 48 13.70 3.05 6.55
N ALA A 49 12.47 2.99 6.06
CA ALA A 49 11.28 3.29 6.84
C ALA A 49 10.19 2.24 6.59
N PHE A 50 9.48 1.91 7.63
CA PHE A 50 8.30 1.07 7.56
C PHE A 50 7.14 1.77 8.26
N GLN A 51 5.98 1.75 7.62
CA GLN A 51 4.72 2.15 8.23
C GLN A 51 3.62 1.17 7.86
N ALA A 52 2.74 0.90 8.81
CA ALA A 52 1.60 0.03 8.58
C ALA A 52 0.35 0.58 9.27
N SER A 53 -0.77 0.62 8.55
CA SER A 53 -2.09 0.87 9.08
C SER A 53 -2.89 -0.44 9.03
N ILE A 54 -3.30 -0.93 10.19
CA ILE A 54 -4.11 -2.13 10.33
C ILE A 54 -5.50 -1.70 10.81
N TYR A 55 -6.51 -2.13 10.10
CA TYR A 55 -7.90 -1.83 10.39
C TYR A 55 -8.61 -3.12 10.78
N THR A 56 -9.31 -3.12 11.91
CA THR A 56 -10.09 -4.27 12.37
C THR A 56 -11.45 -3.85 12.87
N ALA A 57 -12.47 -4.65 12.58
CA ALA A 57 -13.81 -4.46 13.13
C ALA A 57 -14.53 -5.81 13.27
N ARG A 58 -15.60 -5.82 14.06
CA ARG A 58 -16.56 -6.92 14.09
C ARG A 58 -17.82 -6.47 13.36
N VAL A 59 -18.16 -7.15 12.29
CA VAL A 59 -19.37 -6.89 11.52
C VAL A 59 -20.41 -7.96 11.79
N GLU A 60 -21.66 -7.56 11.85
CA GLU A 60 -22.77 -8.48 11.90
C GLU A 60 -23.12 -8.91 10.45
N THR A 61 -23.08 -10.20 10.19
CA THR A 61 -23.43 -10.76 8.91
C THR A 61 -24.95 -10.85 8.74
N TYR A 62 -25.43 -11.13 7.52
CA TYR A 62 -26.84 -11.33 7.20
C TYR A 62 -27.49 -12.43 8.07
N LYS A 63 -26.70 -13.39 8.57
CA LYS A 63 -27.17 -14.49 9.45
C LYS A 63 -27.11 -14.15 10.94
N ALA A 64 -26.95 -12.87 11.31
CA ALA A 64 -26.76 -12.41 12.69
C ALA A 64 -25.51 -13.01 13.39
N GLU A 65 -24.58 -13.56 12.61
CA GLU A 65 -23.27 -14.00 13.09
C GLU A 65 -22.31 -12.81 13.10
N ARG A 66 -21.42 -12.77 14.07
CA ARG A 66 -20.36 -11.75 14.15
C ARG A 66 -19.08 -12.25 13.53
N GLU A 67 -18.67 -11.62 12.45
CA GLU A 67 -17.44 -11.92 11.75
C GLU A 67 -16.38 -10.85 12.02
N ALA A 68 -15.15 -11.27 12.26
CA ALA A 68 -14.00 -10.37 12.32
C ALA A 68 -13.54 -10.04 10.91
N VAL A 69 -13.45 -8.75 10.60
CA VAL A 69 -12.97 -8.23 9.32
C VAL A 69 -11.80 -7.31 9.54
N GLY A 70 -10.93 -7.23 8.56
CA GLY A 70 -9.75 -6.37 8.64
C GLY A 70 -9.20 -5.97 7.28
N ALA A 71 -8.31 -4.99 7.33
CA ALA A 71 -7.51 -4.58 6.20
C ALA A 71 -6.13 -4.13 6.69
N ILE A 72 -5.17 -4.17 5.79
CA ILE A 72 -3.81 -3.70 6.01
C ILE A 72 -3.40 -2.78 4.86
N ASP A 73 -2.71 -1.70 5.18
CA ASP A 73 -1.96 -0.85 4.26
C ASP A 73 -0.57 -0.65 4.87
N ALA A 74 0.42 -1.34 4.30
CA ALA A 74 1.80 -1.30 4.78
C ALA A 74 2.71 -0.78 3.67
N LEU A 75 3.62 0.12 4.02
CA LEU A 75 4.62 0.70 3.13
C LEU A 75 6.01 0.50 3.74
N PHE A 76 6.90 -0.04 2.95
CA PHE A 76 8.32 -0.12 3.23
C PHE A 76 9.08 0.67 2.18
N THR A 77 10.01 1.51 2.61
CA THR A 77 10.93 2.25 1.74
C THR A 77 12.35 2.05 2.24
N SER A 78 13.30 1.90 1.34
CA SER A 78 14.70 1.73 1.69
C SER A 78 15.60 2.26 0.59
N ASN A 79 16.64 3.00 0.99
CA ASN A 79 17.77 3.33 0.14
C ASN A 79 18.93 2.41 0.50
N ILE A 80 19.18 1.40 -0.33
CA ILE A 80 20.28 0.46 -0.14
C ILE A 80 21.50 0.98 -0.89
N GLY A 81 22.67 0.86 -0.30
CA GLY A 81 23.93 1.33 -0.88
C GLY A 81 24.07 1.09 -2.39
N ASN A 82 24.86 1.90 -3.08
CA ASN A 82 24.98 1.95 -4.54
C ASN A 82 23.74 2.52 -5.28
N ASN A 83 23.01 3.46 -4.67
CA ASN A 83 21.88 4.20 -5.25
C ASN A 83 20.70 3.31 -5.66
N TRP A 84 20.41 2.26 -4.90
CA TRP A 84 19.19 1.51 -5.06
C TRP A 84 18.10 2.06 -4.15
N ASP A 85 16.96 2.45 -4.73
CA ASP A 85 15.75 2.82 -4.04
C ASP A 85 14.74 1.68 -4.14
N ILE A 86 14.29 1.18 -2.99
CA ILE A 86 13.30 0.11 -2.88
C ILE A 86 12.03 0.66 -2.25
N ASN A 87 10.90 0.42 -2.89
CA ASN A 87 9.58 0.72 -2.35
C ASN A 87 8.71 -0.52 -2.44
N ALA A 88 8.08 -0.91 -1.33
CA ALA A 88 7.13 -2.00 -1.32
C ALA A 88 5.88 -1.59 -0.56
N ARG A 89 4.71 -1.66 -1.19
CA ARG A 89 3.41 -1.39 -0.58
C ARG A 89 2.52 -2.62 -0.68
N LEU A 90 1.99 -3.05 0.46
CA LEU A 90 1.00 -4.10 0.56
C LEU A 90 -0.33 -3.50 1.04
N VAL A 91 -1.36 -3.60 0.20
CA VAL A 91 -2.71 -3.16 0.58
C VAL A 91 -3.68 -4.30 0.32
N ARG A 92 -4.34 -4.77 1.37
CA ARG A 92 -5.32 -5.86 1.31
C ARG A 92 -6.48 -5.64 2.25
N SER A 93 -7.65 -6.12 1.86
CA SER A 93 -8.85 -6.15 2.69
C SER A 93 -9.47 -7.55 2.70
N SER A 94 -9.92 -8.00 3.86
CA SER A 94 -10.62 -9.29 4.00
C SER A 94 -12.01 -9.30 3.36
N GLN A 95 -12.64 -8.12 3.22
CA GLN A 95 -13.94 -7.94 2.57
C GLN A 95 -13.95 -6.71 1.67
N ASP A 96 -14.56 -6.81 0.51
CA ASP A 96 -14.62 -5.77 -0.52
C ASP A 96 -15.24 -4.45 -0.03
N THR A 97 -16.21 -4.54 0.86
CA THR A 97 -16.97 -3.38 1.35
C THR A 97 -16.44 -2.79 2.66
N PHE A 98 -15.51 -3.48 3.34
CA PHE A 98 -15.07 -3.13 4.68
C PHE A 98 -14.52 -1.70 4.79
N LEU A 99 -13.49 -1.39 3.99
CA LEU A 99 -12.82 -0.09 4.05
C LEU A 99 -13.78 1.06 3.75
N ARG A 100 -14.65 0.89 2.73
CA ARG A 100 -15.65 1.88 2.35
C ARG A 100 -16.74 2.00 3.40
N ARG A 101 -17.20 0.86 3.95
CA ARG A 101 -18.24 0.81 4.98
C ARG A 101 -17.85 1.58 6.23
N TYR A 102 -16.58 1.55 6.64
CA TYR A 102 -16.05 2.25 7.81
C TYR A 102 -15.39 3.59 7.46
N LYS A 103 -15.43 4.02 6.20
CA LYS A 103 -14.84 5.27 5.67
C LYS A 103 -13.32 5.37 5.92
N PHE A 104 -12.64 4.24 6.00
CA PHE A 104 -11.18 4.21 6.08
C PHE A 104 -10.53 4.47 4.72
N ASN A 105 -11.14 3.96 3.64
CA ASN A 105 -10.72 4.19 2.25
C ASN A 105 -11.93 4.13 1.32
N THR A 106 -11.93 4.92 0.23
CA THR A 106 -13.01 5.00 -0.75
C THR A 106 -12.63 4.43 -2.12
N GLU A 107 -11.41 3.90 -2.25
CA GLU A 107 -10.93 3.29 -3.50
C GLU A 107 -11.79 2.06 -3.89
N THR A 108 -11.86 1.82 -5.19
CA THR A 108 -12.59 0.67 -5.76
C THR A 108 -11.69 -0.53 -6.02
N SER A 109 -10.37 -0.32 -6.00
CA SER A 109 -9.35 -1.35 -6.10
C SER A 109 -8.14 -0.99 -5.25
N LEU A 110 -7.46 -2.00 -4.73
CA LEU A 110 -6.25 -1.86 -3.91
C LEU A 110 -5.05 -2.38 -4.70
N LYS A 111 -4.06 -1.51 -4.97
CA LYS A 111 -2.81 -1.91 -5.63
C LYS A 111 -1.76 -2.23 -4.58
N SER A 112 -1.24 -3.46 -4.59
CA SER A 112 0.01 -3.82 -3.93
C SER A 112 1.14 -3.82 -4.94
N SER A 113 2.30 -3.29 -4.60
CA SER A 113 3.42 -3.20 -5.52
C SER A 113 4.75 -3.26 -4.79
N ALA A 114 5.76 -3.78 -5.48
CA ALA A 114 7.15 -3.68 -5.07
C ALA A 114 7.97 -3.16 -6.25
N THR A 115 8.79 -2.14 -6.01
CA THR A 115 9.67 -1.53 -7.01
C THR A 115 11.08 -1.49 -6.48
N ALA A 116 12.04 -1.67 -7.38
CA ALA A 116 13.44 -1.40 -7.15
C ALA A 116 13.96 -0.58 -8.32
N GLU A 117 14.56 0.57 -8.03
CA GLU A 117 15.16 1.42 -9.04
C GLU A 117 16.58 1.83 -8.67
N ARG A 118 17.39 2.05 -9.70
CA ARG A 118 18.76 2.53 -9.55
C ARG A 118 19.08 3.54 -10.62
N ILE A 119 19.51 4.72 -10.18
CA ILE A 119 19.90 5.82 -11.04
C ILE A 119 21.40 6.01 -10.94
N LEU A 120 22.09 5.89 -12.09
CA LEU A 120 23.50 6.21 -12.25
C LEU A 120 23.64 7.32 -13.30
N SER A 121 24.83 7.88 -13.46
CA SER A 121 25.08 8.98 -14.41
C SER A 121 24.68 8.64 -15.86
N ASP A 122 24.79 7.38 -16.25
CA ASP A 122 24.61 6.90 -17.60
C ASP A 122 23.73 5.64 -17.71
N HIS A 123 23.22 5.11 -16.58
CA HIS A 123 22.37 3.93 -16.51
C HIS A 123 21.17 4.15 -15.61
N TYR A 124 20.03 3.64 -16.02
CA TYR A 124 18.82 3.53 -15.21
C TYR A 124 18.31 2.09 -15.21
N TYR A 125 18.03 1.58 -14.04
CA TYR A 125 17.46 0.25 -13.83
C TYR A 125 16.15 0.39 -13.07
N PHE A 126 15.12 -0.28 -13.53
CA PHE A 126 13.82 -0.32 -12.86
C PHE A 126 13.23 -1.72 -12.94
N VAL A 127 12.72 -2.20 -11.81
CA VAL A 127 11.96 -3.46 -11.71
C VAL A 127 10.70 -3.20 -10.91
N GLU A 128 9.56 -3.63 -11.40
CA GLU A 128 8.28 -3.55 -10.70
C GLU A 128 7.57 -4.90 -10.72
N GLY A 129 6.96 -5.25 -9.57
CA GLY A 129 5.89 -6.24 -9.50
C GLY A 129 4.67 -5.59 -8.86
N SER A 130 3.48 -5.84 -9.39
CA SER A 130 2.25 -5.29 -8.82
C SER A 130 1.06 -6.22 -9.02
N ASP A 131 0.14 -6.15 -8.06
CA ASP A 131 -1.05 -6.95 -7.99
C ASP A 131 -2.20 -6.11 -7.44
N TRP A 132 -3.42 -6.34 -7.93
CA TRP A 132 -4.61 -5.58 -7.57
C TRP A 132 -5.65 -6.47 -6.91
N GLN A 133 -6.32 -5.92 -5.91
CA GLN A 133 -7.53 -6.49 -5.31
C GLN A 133 -8.72 -5.59 -5.62
N SER A 134 -9.71 -6.08 -6.37
CA SER A 134 -10.95 -5.35 -6.60
C SER A 134 -11.81 -5.32 -5.33
N LEU A 135 -12.38 -4.16 -5.04
CA LEU A 135 -13.33 -3.95 -3.94
C LEU A 135 -14.77 -3.82 -4.45
N THR A 136 -15.03 -4.21 -5.69
CA THR A 136 -16.36 -4.16 -6.30
C THR A 136 -16.85 -5.56 -6.64
N THR A 137 -18.06 -5.88 -6.22
CA THR A 137 -18.73 -7.18 -6.49
C THR A 137 -18.91 -7.45 -7.99
N ALA A 138 -19.01 -6.42 -8.82
CA ALA A 138 -19.18 -6.53 -10.25
C ALA A 138 -17.96 -7.14 -10.97
N ASN A 139 -16.77 -7.05 -10.38
CA ASN A 139 -15.51 -7.46 -11.01
C ASN A 139 -14.93 -8.77 -10.44
N LYS A 140 -15.67 -9.47 -9.58
CA LYS A 140 -15.18 -10.76 -9.01
C LYS A 140 -14.92 -11.86 -10.05
N ASN A 141 -15.45 -11.73 -11.25
CA ASN A 141 -15.26 -12.70 -12.35
C ASN A 141 -14.25 -12.23 -13.41
N THR A 142 -13.67 -11.05 -13.27
CA THR A 142 -12.57 -10.59 -14.13
C THR A 142 -11.25 -10.90 -13.43
N ASN A 143 -10.32 -11.48 -14.17
CA ASN A 143 -8.95 -11.67 -13.69
C ASN A 143 -8.39 -10.30 -13.31
N GLU A 144 -8.03 -10.14 -12.03
CA GLU A 144 -7.36 -8.95 -11.57
C GLU A 144 -5.98 -8.90 -12.24
N PRO A 145 -5.57 -7.75 -12.79
CA PRO A 145 -4.29 -7.69 -13.47
C PRO A 145 -3.16 -7.90 -12.47
N THR A 146 -2.22 -8.77 -12.83
CA THR A 146 -0.98 -8.98 -12.07
C THR A 146 0.18 -8.73 -13.00
N ILE A 147 1.05 -7.80 -12.65
CA ILE A 147 2.28 -7.51 -13.41
C ILE A 147 3.45 -8.12 -12.66
N LEU A 148 4.12 -9.13 -13.27
CA LEU A 148 5.23 -9.86 -12.66
C LEU A 148 6.18 -10.42 -13.72
N PRO A 149 7.41 -9.95 -13.80
CA PRO A 149 7.93 -8.62 -13.49
C PRO A 149 7.79 -7.65 -14.66
N HIS A 150 7.77 -6.34 -14.39
CA HIS A 150 8.12 -5.33 -15.38
C HIS A 150 9.59 -4.92 -15.15
N ILE A 151 10.44 -5.11 -16.14
CA ILE A 151 11.86 -4.76 -16.08
C ILE A 151 12.13 -3.71 -17.15
N PHE A 152 12.78 -2.64 -16.75
CA PHE A 152 13.21 -1.57 -17.63
C PHE A 152 14.69 -1.24 -17.39
N TYR A 153 15.44 -1.13 -18.46
CA TYR A 153 16.83 -0.72 -18.43
C TYR A 153 17.08 0.35 -19.50
N GLU A 154 17.77 1.39 -19.12
CA GLU A 154 18.19 2.45 -20.02
C GLU A 154 19.69 2.73 -19.87
N LYS A 155 20.34 2.98 -21.00
CA LYS A 155 21.73 3.43 -21.05
C LYS A 155 21.84 4.63 -21.95
N THR A 156 22.49 5.70 -21.44
CA THR A 156 22.82 6.90 -22.19
C THR A 156 24.33 6.94 -22.46
N GLN A 157 24.76 7.09 -23.72
CA GLN A 157 26.16 7.19 -24.09
C GLN A 157 26.42 8.48 -24.88
N LYS A 158 27.60 9.04 -24.73
CA LYS A 158 28.06 10.12 -25.63
C LYS A 158 28.19 9.56 -27.04
N GLY A 159 27.58 10.22 -28.00
CA GLY A 159 27.69 9.86 -29.41
C GLY A 159 29.08 10.22 -30.00
N TRP A 160 29.23 9.92 -31.25
CA TRP A 160 30.50 10.12 -31.98
C TRP A 160 30.85 11.60 -32.18
N ARG A 161 29.89 12.51 -32.03
CA ARG A 161 30.10 13.96 -32.06
C ARG A 161 29.85 14.57 -30.69
N PRO A 162 30.52 15.67 -30.31
CA PRO A 162 30.46 16.24 -28.96
C PRO A 162 29.07 16.62 -28.46
N GLN A 163 28.08 16.80 -29.33
CA GLN A 163 26.70 17.18 -28.99
C GLN A 163 25.69 16.05 -29.19
N GLN A 164 26.14 14.84 -29.51
CA GLN A 164 25.25 13.70 -29.71
C GLN A 164 25.17 12.83 -28.45
N GLN A 165 23.97 12.40 -28.14
CA GLN A 165 23.69 11.38 -27.11
C GLN A 165 22.99 10.20 -27.77
N LEU A 166 23.42 9.01 -27.49
CA LEU A 166 22.75 7.76 -27.86
C LEU A 166 22.07 7.20 -26.64
N ARG A 167 20.76 6.99 -26.74
CA ARG A 167 19.93 6.35 -25.70
C ARG A 167 19.52 4.96 -26.17
N SER A 168 19.77 3.96 -25.36
CA SER A 168 19.35 2.58 -25.59
C SER A 168 18.42 2.15 -24.47
N GLU A 169 17.28 1.56 -24.83
CA GLU A 169 16.25 1.12 -23.88
C GLU A 169 15.94 -0.36 -24.12
N ILE A 170 15.73 -1.10 -23.03
CA ILE A 170 15.24 -2.47 -23.03
C ILE A 170 14.13 -2.55 -21.99
N SER A 171 12.96 -3.06 -22.39
CA SER A 171 11.87 -3.33 -21.46
C SER A 171 11.31 -4.73 -21.69
N ALA A 172 10.92 -5.38 -20.60
CA ALA A 172 10.21 -6.64 -20.60
C ALA A 172 9.05 -6.58 -19.60
N LEU A 173 7.89 -7.02 -20.01
CA LEU A 173 6.66 -7.05 -19.21
C LEU A 173 6.02 -8.41 -19.34
N GLN A 174 5.69 -9.01 -18.20
CA GLN A 174 4.83 -10.19 -18.12
C GLN A 174 3.51 -9.82 -17.42
N LEU A 175 2.39 -10.15 -18.07
CA LEU A 175 1.02 -9.97 -17.56
C LEU A 175 0.43 -11.30 -17.11
#